data_5d504100bbde9abef166fc232b9cbf82
#
_entry.id   5d504100bbde9abef166fc232b9cbf82
#
_cell.length_a   1.000
_cell.length_b   1.000
_cell.length_c   1.000
_cell.angle_alpha   90.00
_cell.angle_beta   90.00
_cell.angle_gamma   90.00
#
_symmetry.space_group_name_H-M   'P 1'
#
loop_
_entity.id
_entity.type
_entity.pdbx_description
1 polymer ?
#
loop_
_entity_poly.entity_id
_entity_poly.type
_entity_poly.pdbx_seq_one_letter_code
_entity_poly.pdbx_strand_id
1 'polypeptide(L)'
;MVKRLAWQLLAAGESGRSFALWAVGVMYSATGQRQVVAVSHHGAGYVPPGIAVPTELRMAWADPIINDAFRQRWTGNLDPAATLVAYAELKAGEAAAWRLGAAATTWSEVDALMAAAQRWGTEWATCTGMNMPGGIDKQALTVGAETTHRLAAEFPELAVQAAELKPRGLDRRAAKLITDALVSEARLVVVKTSTMPGESRLPANFDDVWPVAADSCVPAAERARFAEAVQQQWLSVGIAQPGWDLERSASIDAEYRGQWLISRALEAVLGWIADTGADGKPAELPLADIVYAAAHAHLDGRGTDWITDLFTQSERSRP
;
A
#
# COMPACT_ATOMS: atom_id res chain seq x y z
N MET A 1 14.04 18.94 -3.67
CA MET A 1 12.67 18.49 -3.33
C MET A 1 12.58 16.97 -3.40
N VAL A 2 12.68 16.29 -4.57
CA VAL A 2 12.53 14.83 -4.72
C VAL A 2 13.39 14.02 -3.76
N LYS A 3 14.66 14.39 -3.55
CA LYS A 3 15.55 13.74 -2.58
C LYS A 3 15.00 13.78 -1.16
N ARG A 4 14.52 14.94 -0.72
CA ARG A 4 13.96 15.09 0.62
C ARG A 4 12.73 14.21 0.81
N LEU A 5 11.80 14.20 -0.14
CA LEU A 5 10.62 13.34 -0.11
C LEU A 5 10.98 11.86 -0.10
N ALA A 6 11.94 11.43 -0.94
CA ALA A 6 12.40 10.04 -0.96
C ALA A 6 12.98 9.60 0.40
N TRP A 7 13.84 10.43 1.03
CA TRP A 7 14.35 10.14 2.37
C TRP A 7 13.26 10.16 3.45
N GLN A 8 12.30 11.07 3.38
CA GLN A 8 11.18 11.11 4.34
C GLN A 8 10.32 9.85 4.24
N LEU A 9 9.99 9.40 3.03
CA LEU A 9 9.24 8.15 2.80
C LEU A 9 10.01 6.93 3.29
N LEU A 10 11.32 6.85 3.02
CA LEU A 10 12.19 5.79 3.52
C LEU A 10 12.20 5.77 5.06
N ALA A 11 12.47 6.91 5.68
CA ALA A 11 12.56 7.04 7.14
C ALA A 11 11.25 6.74 7.84
N ALA A 12 10.11 7.15 7.26
CA ALA A 12 8.78 6.83 7.78
C ALA A 12 8.50 5.32 7.72
N GLY A 13 8.87 4.65 6.62
CA GLY A 13 8.77 3.20 6.49
C GLY A 13 9.60 2.45 7.52
N GLU A 14 10.85 2.83 7.74
CA GLU A 14 11.71 2.26 8.78
C GLU A 14 11.11 2.40 10.18
N SER A 15 10.51 3.55 10.49
CA SER A 15 9.85 3.79 11.78
C SER A 15 8.63 2.90 11.98
N GLY A 16 7.86 2.64 10.92
CA GLY A 16 6.70 1.73 10.89
C GLY A 16 7.07 0.25 10.80
N ARG A 17 8.37 -0.10 10.81
CA ARG A 17 8.88 -1.46 10.57
C ARG A 17 8.42 -2.07 9.24
N SER A 18 8.08 -1.22 8.28
CA SER A 18 7.76 -1.63 6.92
C SER A 18 8.92 -1.25 6.00
N PHE A 19 9.57 -2.26 5.45
CA PHE A 19 10.65 -2.03 4.50
C PHE A 19 10.04 -1.71 3.13
N ALA A 20 9.93 -0.43 2.79
CA ALA A 20 9.45 0.02 1.50
C ALA A 20 10.54 0.78 0.73
N LEU A 21 10.74 0.40 -0.51
CA LEU A 21 11.58 1.12 -1.46
C LEU A 21 10.72 2.10 -2.25
N TRP A 22 11.28 3.27 -2.54
CA TRP A 22 10.56 4.37 -3.14
C TRP A 22 11.30 4.97 -4.33
N ALA A 23 10.54 5.42 -5.31
CA ALA A 23 11.01 6.40 -6.29
C ALA A 23 10.06 7.59 -6.30
N VAL A 24 10.63 8.80 -6.29
CA VAL A 24 9.90 10.07 -6.34
C VAL A 24 10.37 10.85 -7.55
N GLY A 25 9.44 11.33 -8.37
CA GLY A 25 9.73 12.10 -9.57
C GLY A 25 9.00 13.42 -9.64
N VAL A 26 9.55 14.36 -10.41
CA VAL A 26 8.86 15.55 -10.86
C VAL A 26 8.67 15.46 -12.35
N MET A 27 7.42 15.51 -12.76
CA MET A 27 7.03 15.51 -14.15
C MET A 27 6.61 16.92 -14.59
N TYR A 28 6.93 17.26 -15.83
CA TYR A 28 6.53 18.52 -16.47
C TYR A 28 5.81 18.22 -17.77
N SER A 29 4.65 18.85 -17.97
CA SER A 29 3.93 18.82 -19.24
C SER A 29 4.57 19.78 -20.26
N ALA A 30 4.22 19.62 -21.52
CA ALA A 30 4.58 20.58 -22.57
C ALA A 30 4.03 22.00 -22.31
N THR A 31 2.96 22.13 -21.52
CA THR A 31 2.34 23.41 -21.12
C THR A 31 2.94 24.00 -19.83
N GLY A 32 3.96 23.38 -19.26
CA GLY A 32 4.62 23.83 -18.04
C GLY A 32 3.94 23.42 -16.73
N GLN A 33 2.91 22.61 -16.79
CA GLN A 33 2.33 22.03 -15.57
C GLN A 33 3.33 21.12 -14.87
N ARG A 34 3.32 21.12 -13.56
CA ARG A 34 4.21 20.31 -12.72
C ARG A 34 3.39 19.32 -11.90
N GLN A 35 3.86 18.10 -11.83
CA GLN A 35 3.31 17.04 -10.98
C GLN A 35 4.44 16.35 -10.24
N VAL A 36 4.26 16.13 -8.92
CA VAL A 36 5.17 15.30 -8.11
C VAL A 36 4.53 13.94 -7.95
N VAL A 37 5.25 12.89 -8.27
CA VAL A 37 4.74 11.51 -8.25
C VAL A 37 5.64 10.62 -7.43
N ALA A 38 5.06 9.62 -6.78
CA ALA A 38 5.79 8.57 -6.10
C ALA A 38 5.32 7.18 -6.53
N VAL A 39 6.25 6.24 -6.44
CA VAL A 39 6.04 4.82 -6.62
C VAL A 39 6.67 4.10 -5.44
N SER A 40 5.96 3.16 -4.83
CA SER A 40 6.54 2.16 -3.94
C SER A 40 6.72 0.83 -4.69
N HIS A 41 7.65 -0.01 -4.25
CA HIS A 41 7.88 -1.33 -4.85
C HIS A 41 6.84 -2.37 -4.41
N HIS A 42 6.03 -2.08 -3.38
CA HIS A 42 5.04 -3.02 -2.86
C HIS A 42 3.76 -3.03 -3.71
N GLY A 43 3.29 -4.22 -4.05
CA GLY A 43 2.02 -4.43 -4.72
C GLY A 43 1.88 -3.58 -5.98
N ALA A 44 0.79 -2.84 -6.05
CA ALA A 44 0.51 -1.82 -7.05
C ALA A 44 0.68 -0.42 -6.44
N GLY A 45 1.88 -0.11 -5.92
CA GLY A 45 2.20 1.20 -5.34
C GLY A 45 1.72 1.40 -3.90
N TYR A 46 1.50 0.33 -3.17
CA TYR A 46 0.99 0.37 -1.79
C TYR A 46 1.82 1.22 -0.85
N VAL A 47 1.15 2.07 -0.09
CA VAL A 47 1.74 2.89 0.98
C VAL A 47 1.60 2.14 2.32
N PRO A 48 2.70 1.80 3.01
CA PRO A 48 2.64 1.08 4.28
C PRO A 48 1.86 1.83 5.37
N PRO A 49 1.33 1.10 6.40
CA PRO A 49 0.65 1.71 7.54
C PRO A 49 1.53 2.75 8.25
N GLY A 50 0.88 3.81 8.75
CA GLY A 50 1.55 4.86 9.51
C GLY A 50 2.27 5.92 8.67
N ILE A 51 2.26 5.81 7.34
CA ILE A 51 2.80 6.82 6.43
C ILE A 51 1.65 7.67 5.90
N ALA A 52 1.65 8.96 6.22
CA ALA A 52 0.80 9.94 5.57
C ALA A 52 1.44 10.46 4.27
N VAL A 53 0.64 10.72 3.26
CA VAL A 53 1.12 11.15 1.95
C VAL A 53 1.08 12.68 1.88
N PRO A 54 2.18 13.38 1.52
CA PRO A 54 2.14 14.81 1.25
C PRO A 54 1.08 15.18 0.22
N THR A 55 0.29 16.21 0.47
CA THR A 55 -0.84 16.60 -0.40
C THR A 55 -0.41 16.98 -1.82
N GLU A 56 0.84 17.41 -2.00
CA GLU A 56 1.42 17.69 -3.31
C GLU A 56 1.85 16.44 -4.08
N LEU A 57 1.95 15.29 -3.39
CA LEU A 57 2.45 14.03 -3.94
C LEU A 57 1.28 13.19 -4.46
N ARG A 58 1.39 12.71 -5.67
CA ARG A 58 0.46 11.74 -6.25
C ARG A 58 1.11 10.37 -6.33
N MET A 59 0.37 9.35 -5.94
CA MET A 59 0.78 7.98 -6.19
C MET A 59 0.56 7.67 -7.68
N ALA A 60 1.62 7.23 -8.37
CA ALA A 60 1.53 6.97 -9.81
C ALA A 60 0.45 5.93 -10.14
N TRP A 61 0.29 4.93 -9.28
CA TRP A 61 -0.69 3.86 -9.44
C TRP A 61 -2.16 4.30 -9.34
N ALA A 62 -2.43 5.46 -8.76
CA ALA A 62 -3.75 6.08 -8.72
C ALA A 62 -4.12 6.82 -10.01
N ASP A 63 -3.18 6.95 -10.97
CA ASP A 63 -3.44 7.64 -12.24
C ASP A 63 -4.28 6.75 -13.17
N PRO A 64 -5.40 7.24 -13.73
CA PRO A 64 -6.25 6.49 -14.66
C PRO A 64 -5.54 5.99 -15.93
N ILE A 65 -4.38 6.55 -16.28
CA ILE A 65 -3.59 6.07 -17.42
C ILE A 65 -3.03 4.66 -17.19
N ILE A 66 -2.92 4.22 -15.94
CA ILE A 66 -2.44 2.89 -15.59
C ILE A 66 -3.44 1.84 -16.05
N ASN A 67 -3.09 1.16 -17.12
CA ASN A 67 -3.89 0.09 -17.72
C ASN A 67 -3.48 -1.30 -17.20
N ASP A 68 -4.24 -2.33 -17.60
CA ASP A 68 -4.01 -3.71 -17.16
C ASP A 68 -2.64 -4.25 -17.61
N ALA A 69 -2.17 -3.87 -18.81
CA ALA A 69 -0.86 -4.28 -19.30
C ALA A 69 0.28 -3.71 -18.43
N PHE A 70 0.16 -2.44 -18.01
CA PHE A 70 1.09 -1.85 -17.06
C PHE A 70 1.02 -2.57 -15.71
N ARG A 71 -0.19 -2.79 -15.18
CA ARG A 71 -0.40 -3.51 -13.91
C ARG A 71 0.22 -4.90 -13.95
N GLN A 72 -0.06 -5.67 -14.98
CA GLN A 72 0.47 -7.02 -15.14
C GLN A 72 2.00 -7.04 -15.14
N ARG A 73 2.64 -6.07 -15.77
CA ARG A 73 4.08 -6.01 -15.91
C ARG A 73 4.81 -5.50 -14.67
N TRP A 74 4.27 -4.48 -14.01
CA TRP A 74 4.99 -3.71 -13.00
C TRP A 74 4.56 -3.98 -11.55
N THR A 75 3.43 -4.65 -11.32
CA THR A 75 2.99 -5.02 -9.96
C THR A 75 4.04 -5.87 -9.27
N GLY A 76 4.49 -5.45 -8.07
CA GLY A 76 5.50 -6.15 -7.29
C GLY A 76 6.92 -6.11 -7.88
N ASN A 77 7.21 -5.21 -8.82
CA ASN A 77 8.57 -5.00 -9.30
C ASN A 77 9.44 -4.40 -8.19
N LEU A 78 10.63 -4.96 -7.95
CA LEU A 78 11.54 -4.52 -6.89
C LEU A 78 12.21 -3.18 -7.17
N ASP A 79 12.27 -2.75 -8.44
CA ASP A 79 12.83 -1.47 -8.83
C ASP A 79 11.75 -0.39 -8.98
N PRO A 80 11.53 0.45 -7.95
CA PRO A 80 10.56 1.53 -8.04
C PRO A 80 10.99 2.61 -9.04
N ALA A 81 12.29 2.75 -9.34
CA ALA A 81 12.78 3.71 -10.31
C ALA A 81 12.43 3.28 -11.74
N ALA A 82 12.59 2.00 -12.06
CA ALA A 82 12.17 1.45 -13.34
C ALA A 82 10.65 1.60 -13.55
N THR A 83 9.86 1.33 -12.49
CA THR A 83 8.41 1.53 -12.53
C THR A 83 8.03 3.00 -12.72
N LEU A 84 8.73 3.94 -12.06
CA LEU A 84 8.53 5.38 -12.24
C LEU A 84 8.85 5.83 -13.68
N VAL A 85 9.94 5.35 -14.25
CA VAL A 85 10.33 5.66 -15.63
C VAL A 85 9.31 5.11 -16.63
N ALA A 86 8.85 3.87 -16.43
CA ALA A 86 7.80 3.28 -17.27
C ALA A 86 6.48 4.05 -17.18
N TYR A 87 6.11 4.52 -15.98
CA TYR A 87 4.96 5.42 -15.81
C TYR A 87 5.17 6.73 -16.58
N ALA A 88 6.36 7.34 -16.50
CA ALA A 88 6.67 8.55 -17.23
C ALA A 88 6.60 8.34 -18.75
N GLU A 89 6.94 7.16 -19.26
CA GLU A 89 6.78 6.78 -20.68
C GLU A 89 5.30 6.70 -21.10
N LEU A 90 4.43 6.14 -20.25
CA LEU A 90 2.98 6.19 -20.49
C LEU A 90 2.48 7.64 -20.57
N LYS A 91 2.86 8.47 -19.61
CA LYS A 91 2.47 9.89 -19.55
C LYS A 91 3.03 10.70 -20.73
N ALA A 92 4.18 10.34 -21.27
CA ALA A 92 4.74 10.99 -22.46
C ALA A 92 3.87 10.77 -23.72
N GLY A 93 3.09 9.68 -23.74
CA GLY A 93 2.14 9.39 -24.82
C GLY A 93 0.82 10.20 -24.73
N GLU A 94 0.54 10.87 -23.63
CA GLU A 94 -0.64 11.73 -23.49
C GLU A 94 -0.49 13.03 -24.32
N ALA A 95 -1.62 13.65 -24.63
CA ALA A 95 -1.67 14.92 -25.36
C ALA A 95 -0.84 16.05 -24.68
N ALA A 96 -0.72 16.01 -23.35
CA ALA A 96 0.09 16.93 -22.58
C ALA A 96 1.61 16.66 -22.67
N ALA A 97 2.04 15.56 -23.28
CA ALA A 97 3.43 15.18 -23.53
C ALA A 97 4.33 15.37 -22.29
N TRP A 98 4.00 14.67 -21.21
CA TRP A 98 4.74 14.75 -19.95
C TRP A 98 6.15 14.19 -20.08
N ARG A 99 7.10 14.77 -19.36
CA ARG A 99 8.47 14.28 -19.25
C ARG A 99 8.93 14.26 -17.79
N LEU A 100 9.78 13.30 -17.45
CA LEU A 100 10.41 13.23 -16.14
C LEU A 100 11.59 14.22 -16.10
N GLY A 101 11.47 15.28 -15.30
CA GLY A 101 12.51 16.31 -15.19
C GLY A 101 13.50 16.06 -14.07
N ALA A 102 13.03 15.50 -12.95
CA ALA A 102 13.89 15.10 -11.83
C ALA A 102 13.36 13.84 -11.16
N ALA A 103 14.27 13.00 -10.63
CA ALA A 103 13.89 11.80 -9.89
C ALA A 103 14.86 11.49 -8.75
N ALA A 104 14.37 10.80 -7.72
CA ALA A 104 15.18 10.21 -6.67
C ALA A 104 14.64 8.83 -6.31
N THR A 105 15.53 7.86 -6.08
CA THR A 105 15.17 6.51 -5.66
C THR A 105 15.86 6.15 -4.35
N THR A 106 15.18 5.36 -3.51
CA THR A 106 15.79 4.77 -2.31
C THR A 106 16.46 3.42 -2.61
N TRP A 107 16.38 2.97 -3.84
CA TRP A 107 17.02 1.76 -4.34
C TRP A 107 18.39 2.04 -4.95
N SER A 108 19.28 1.05 -4.93
CA SER A 108 20.65 1.18 -5.44
C SER A 108 20.76 1.09 -6.96
N GLU A 109 19.82 0.41 -7.61
CA GLU A 109 19.80 0.28 -9.06
C GLU A 109 19.35 1.58 -9.71
N VAL A 110 20.10 2.03 -10.71
CA VAL A 110 19.91 3.36 -11.31
C VAL A 110 19.83 3.35 -12.83
N ASP A 111 19.91 2.18 -13.46
CA ASP A 111 19.95 2.05 -14.92
C ASP A 111 18.74 2.73 -15.59
N ALA A 112 17.55 2.55 -15.02
CA ALA A 112 16.33 3.20 -15.53
C ALA A 112 16.43 4.74 -15.44
N LEU A 113 16.99 5.29 -14.35
CA LEU A 113 17.18 6.73 -14.20
C LEU A 113 18.27 7.27 -15.13
N MET A 114 19.32 6.50 -15.37
CA MET A 114 20.35 6.85 -16.35
C MET A 114 19.77 6.89 -17.77
N ALA A 115 18.93 5.93 -18.14
CA ALA A 115 18.21 5.94 -19.42
C ALA A 115 17.27 7.15 -19.53
N ALA A 116 16.53 7.50 -18.46
CA ALA A 116 15.69 8.69 -18.42
C ALA A 116 16.50 9.99 -18.54
N ALA A 117 17.69 10.06 -17.94
CA ALA A 117 18.60 11.21 -18.08
C ALA A 117 19.05 11.38 -19.54
N GLN A 118 19.40 10.30 -20.21
CA GLN A 118 19.76 10.33 -21.65
C GLN A 118 18.60 10.77 -22.53
N ARG A 119 17.38 10.29 -22.23
CA ARG A 119 16.19 10.56 -23.06
C ARG A 119 15.58 11.94 -22.84
N TRP A 120 15.47 12.39 -21.59
CA TRP A 120 14.73 13.61 -21.21
C TRP A 120 15.59 14.66 -20.50
N GLY A 121 16.86 14.40 -20.26
CA GLY A 121 17.70 15.25 -19.42
C GLY A 121 17.31 15.20 -17.94
N THR A 122 16.75 14.08 -17.46
CA THR A 122 16.29 13.93 -16.08
C THR A 122 17.44 14.07 -15.10
N GLU A 123 17.33 14.99 -14.15
CA GLU A 123 18.23 15.04 -12.99
C GLU A 123 17.87 13.92 -12.01
N TRP A 124 18.83 13.12 -11.59
CA TRP A 124 18.54 12.00 -10.70
C TRP A 124 19.49 11.87 -9.51
N ALA A 125 19.05 11.13 -8.47
CA ALA A 125 19.85 10.82 -7.30
C ALA A 125 19.40 9.50 -6.65
N THR A 126 20.32 8.89 -5.89
CA THR A 126 20.02 7.83 -4.93
C THR A 126 19.87 8.41 -3.52
N CYS A 127 18.95 7.85 -2.76
CA CYS A 127 18.57 8.28 -1.41
C CYS A 127 18.51 7.06 -0.48
N THR A 128 19.62 6.33 -0.34
CA THR A 128 19.72 5.14 0.51
C THR A 128 19.88 5.53 1.97
N GLY A 129 19.59 4.61 2.91
CA GLY A 129 19.81 4.85 4.34
C GLY A 129 21.24 5.25 4.68
N MET A 130 22.22 4.75 3.93
CA MET A 130 23.65 5.08 4.13
C MET A 130 24.02 6.54 3.79
N ASN A 131 23.30 7.20 2.89
CA ASN A 131 23.55 8.58 2.51
C ASN A 131 22.47 9.55 2.99
N MET A 132 21.64 9.12 3.96
CA MET A 132 20.58 9.95 4.53
C MET A 132 21.21 11.12 5.32
N PRO A 133 20.83 12.37 5.00
CA PRO A 133 21.33 13.51 5.77
C PRO A 133 20.85 13.47 7.22
N GLY A 134 21.68 13.94 8.16
CA GLY A 134 21.24 14.21 9.51
C GLY A 134 20.10 15.22 9.51
N GLY A 135 19.10 15.01 10.40
CA GLY A 135 17.95 15.92 10.55
C GLY A 135 16.76 15.60 9.64
N ILE A 136 16.75 14.46 8.93
CA ILE A 136 15.50 13.97 8.32
C ILE A 136 14.54 13.58 9.46
N ASP A 137 13.42 14.30 9.52
CA ASP A 137 12.37 14.04 10.50
C ASP A 137 11.61 12.77 10.10
N LYS A 138 11.79 11.70 10.88
CA LYS A 138 11.10 10.42 10.69
C LYS A 138 9.60 10.50 10.98
N GLN A 139 9.16 11.54 11.70
CA GLN A 139 7.75 11.76 12.03
C GLN A 139 7.07 12.77 11.09
N ALA A 140 7.81 13.35 10.13
CA ALA A 140 7.30 14.37 9.24
C ALA A 140 6.14 13.91 8.33
N LEU A 141 5.90 12.60 8.22
CA LEU A 141 4.82 12.03 7.42
C LEU A 141 3.69 11.46 8.29
N THR A 142 3.34 12.15 9.35
CA THR A 142 2.08 11.94 10.09
C THR A 142 0.96 12.77 9.47
N VAL A 143 -0.29 12.34 9.65
CA VAL A 143 -1.45 13.07 9.12
C VAL A 143 -1.51 14.46 9.76
N GLY A 144 -1.56 15.50 8.93
CA GLY A 144 -1.53 16.90 9.33
C GLY A 144 -2.01 17.85 8.22
N ALA A 145 -1.71 19.14 8.37
CA ALA A 145 -2.20 20.16 7.43
C ALA A 145 -1.65 20.00 5.99
N GLU A 146 -0.42 19.48 5.86
CA GLU A 146 0.25 19.32 4.57
C GLU A 146 0.31 17.86 4.08
N THR A 147 -0.36 16.96 4.80
CA THR A 147 -0.37 15.54 4.51
C THR A 147 -1.78 14.99 4.58
N THR A 148 -2.04 13.93 3.85
CA THR A 148 -3.33 13.25 3.86
C THR A 148 -3.15 11.76 4.17
N HIS A 149 -4.23 11.12 4.62
CA HIS A 149 -4.26 9.68 4.81
C HIS A 149 -4.08 8.97 3.46
N ARG A 150 -3.34 7.86 3.45
CA ARG A 150 -3.05 7.05 2.24
C ARG A 150 -4.31 6.67 1.44
N LEU A 151 -5.45 6.39 2.10
CA LEU A 151 -6.72 6.12 1.42
C LEU A 151 -7.18 7.34 0.60
N ALA A 152 -7.13 8.54 1.17
CA ALA A 152 -7.55 9.75 0.48
C ALA A 152 -6.59 10.17 -0.65
N ALA A 153 -5.30 9.78 -0.53
CA ALA A 153 -4.31 10.04 -1.56
C ALA A 153 -4.51 9.21 -2.83
N GLU A 154 -5.02 7.98 -2.70
CA GLU A 154 -5.16 7.04 -3.82
C GLU A 154 -6.62 6.78 -4.21
N PHE A 155 -7.53 6.77 -3.24
CA PHE A 155 -8.95 6.45 -3.42
C PHE A 155 -9.83 7.53 -2.76
N PRO A 156 -9.81 8.77 -3.27
CA PRO A 156 -10.50 9.89 -2.61
C PRO A 156 -12.01 9.66 -2.44
N GLU A 157 -12.66 9.01 -3.39
CA GLU A 157 -14.10 8.69 -3.32
C GLU A 157 -14.41 7.71 -2.19
N LEU A 158 -13.62 6.63 -2.06
CA LEU A 158 -13.74 5.70 -0.94
C LEU A 158 -13.45 6.36 0.41
N ALA A 159 -12.50 7.29 0.46
CA ALA A 159 -12.18 8.02 1.68
C ALA A 159 -13.37 8.87 2.15
N VAL A 160 -14.05 9.53 1.22
CA VAL A 160 -15.28 10.29 1.52
C VAL A 160 -16.39 9.37 2.03
N GLN A 161 -16.67 8.28 1.31
CA GLN A 161 -17.67 7.29 1.72
C GLN A 161 -17.39 6.70 3.11
N ALA A 162 -16.14 6.31 3.37
CA ALA A 162 -15.74 5.79 4.67
C ALA A 162 -15.91 6.81 5.80
N ALA A 163 -15.59 8.08 5.55
CA ALA A 163 -15.76 9.17 6.52
C ALA A 163 -17.26 9.43 6.87
N GLU A 164 -18.15 9.24 5.91
CA GLU A 164 -19.61 9.41 6.11
C GLU A 164 -20.25 8.31 6.98
N LEU A 165 -19.61 7.14 7.09
CA LEU A 165 -20.14 6.03 7.90
C LEU A 165 -20.04 6.29 9.41
N LYS A 166 -18.99 6.97 9.88
CA LYS A 166 -18.74 7.22 11.30
C LYS A 166 -19.83 8.07 11.98
N PRO A 167 -20.24 9.24 11.46
CA PRO A 167 -21.34 10.03 12.03
C PRO A 167 -22.65 9.26 12.08
N ARG A 168 -22.80 8.26 11.23
CA ARG A 168 -24.01 7.42 11.12
C ARG A 168 -23.95 6.17 12.03
N GLY A 169 -22.81 5.96 12.71
CA GLY A 169 -22.56 4.77 13.57
C GLY A 169 -22.48 3.46 12.80
N LEU A 170 -22.05 3.51 11.54
CA LEU A 170 -21.94 2.35 10.63
C LEU A 170 -20.50 1.90 10.40
N ASP A 171 -19.53 2.67 10.86
CA ASP A 171 -18.09 2.45 10.67
C ASP A 171 -17.66 1.05 11.16
N ARG A 172 -18.03 0.67 12.38
CA ARG A 172 -17.70 -0.63 12.98
C ARG A 172 -18.28 -1.80 12.18
N ARG A 173 -19.51 -1.64 11.69
CA ARG A 173 -20.16 -2.66 10.89
C ARG A 173 -19.53 -2.82 9.52
N ALA A 174 -19.24 -1.72 8.83
CA ALA A 174 -18.55 -1.73 7.55
C ALA A 174 -17.15 -2.36 7.68
N ALA A 175 -16.38 -1.99 8.69
CA ALA A 175 -15.08 -2.58 8.98
C ALA A 175 -15.19 -4.10 9.17
N LYS A 176 -16.20 -4.57 9.91
CA LYS A 176 -16.42 -6.00 10.11
C LYS A 176 -16.70 -6.72 8.80
N LEU A 177 -17.62 -6.21 7.99
CA LEU A 177 -17.98 -6.82 6.70
C LEU A 177 -16.76 -6.90 5.77
N ILE A 178 -15.97 -5.85 5.68
CA ILE A 178 -14.75 -5.80 4.86
C ILE A 178 -13.73 -6.83 5.36
N THR A 179 -13.48 -6.85 6.67
CA THR A 179 -12.49 -7.78 7.24
C THR A 179 -12.95 -9.24 7.10
N ASP A 180 -14.23 -9.55 7.33
CA ASP A 180 -14.80 -10.89 7.12
C ASP A 180 -14.62 -11.36 5.66
N ALA A 181 -14.85 -10.47 4.69
CA ALA A 181 -14.66 -10.78 3.28
C ALA A 181 -13.19 -11.10 2.96
N LEU A 182 -12.26 -10.25 3.38
CA LEU A 182 -10.81 -10.47 3.18
C LEU A 182 -10.32 -11.75 3.84
N VAL A 183 -10.74 -12.02 5.07
CA VAL A 183 -10.38 -13.23 5.81
C VAL A 183 -10.90 -14.48 5.10
N SER A 184 -12.12 -14.44 4.60
CA SER A 184 -12.73 -15.55 3.87
C SER A 184 -11.96 -15.84 2.57
N GLU A 185 -11.57 -14.82 1.83
CA GLU A 185 -10.76 -14.97 0.61
C GLU A 185 -9.33 -15.47 0.93
N ALA A 186 -8.68 -14.93 1.97
CA ALA A 186 -7.36 -15.37 2.40
C ALA A 186 -7.34 -16.86 2.80
N ARG A 187 -8.36 -17.34 3.47
CA ARG A 187 -8.51 -18.77 3.81
C ARG A 187 -8.62 -19.66 2.56
N LEU A 188 -9.29 -19.20 1.53
CA LEU A 188 -9.37 -19.95 0.27
C LEU A 188 -8.03 -20.05 -0.44
N VAL A 189 -7.21 -19.01 -0.36
CA VAL A 189 -5.83 -19.02 -0.90
C VAL A 189 -4.99 -20.05 -0.15
N VAL A 190 -4.99 -20.02 1.17
CA VAL A 190 -4.24 -20.98 2.01
C VAL A 190 -4.60 -22.41 1.68
N VAL A 191 -5.88 -22.73 1.52
CA VAL A 191 -6.32 -24.08 1.15
C VAL A 191 -5.81 -24.49 -0.23
N LYS A 192 -5.75 -23.57 -1.19
CA LYS A 192 -5.27 -23.87 -2.55
C LYS A 192 -3.75 -24.06 -2.62
N THR A 193 -3.00 -23.37 -1.77
CA THR A 193 -1.54 -23.46 -1.71
C THR A 193 -1.06 -24.59 -0.80
N SER A 194 -1.93 -25.17 0.04
CA SER A 194 -1.58 -26.17 1.06
C SER A 194 -1.11 -27.54 0.53
N THR A 195 -0.90 -27.65 -0.77
CA THR A 195 -0.31 -28.85 -1.41
C THR A 195 1.19 -28.69 -1.72
N MET A 196 1.79 -27.53 -1.45
CA MET A 196 3.17 -27.22 -1.80
C MET A 196 4.10 -27.18 -0.56
N PRO A 197 5.32 -27.72 -0.60
CA PRO A 197 6.29 -27.59 0.49
C PRO A 197 6.81 -26.15 0.60
N GLY A 198 6.72 -25.53 1.76
CA GLY A 198 7.20 -24.15 2.00
C GLY A 198 6.10 -23.11 2.19
N GLU A 199 4.89 -23.53 2.40
CA GLU A 199 3.66 -22.75 2.39
C GLU A 199 3.55 -21.67 3.46
N SER A 200 3.02 -20.52 3.02
CA SER A 200 2.45 -19.54 3.91
C SER A 200 1.21 -20.06 4.58
N ARG A 201 1.29 -20.18 5.87
CA ARG A 201 0.12 -20.46 6.69
C ARG A 201 -0.33 -19.13 7.31
N LEU A 202 -1.64 -18.92 7.37
CA LEU A 202 -2.19 -17.95 8.30
C LEU A 202 -1.53 -18.17 9.68
N PRO A 203 -1.28 -17.11 10.47
CA PRO A 203 -0.75 -17.27 11.80
C PRO A 203 -1.55 -18.32 12.57
N ALA A 204 -0.87 -19.19 13.32
CA ALA A 204 -1.52 -20.32 14.00
C ALA A 204 -2.68 -19.91 14.92
N ASN A 205 -2.66 -18.68 15.42
CA ASN A 205 -3.69 -18.09 16.26
C ASN A 205 -4.76 -17.29 15.49
N PHE A 206 -4.72 -17.26 14.14
CA PHE A 206 -5.65 -16.45 13.35
C PHE A 206 -7.10 -16.92 13.50
N ASP A 207 -7.30 -18.23 13.45
CA ASP A 207 -8.64 -18.81 13.61
C ASP A 207 -9.18 -18.66 15.03
N ASP A 208 -8.32 -18.53 16.03
CA ASP A 208 -8.71 -18.29 17.42
C ASP A 208 -8.99 -16.81 17.69
N VAL A 209 -8.15 -15.94 17.12
CA VAL A 209 -8.20 -14.49 17.39
C VAL A 209 -9.33 -13.81 16.62
N TRP A 210 -9.56 -14.17 15.36
CA TRP A 210 -10.55 -13.49 14.54
C TRP A 210 -11.99 -13.62 15.07
N PRO A 211 -12.50 -14.81 15.41
CA PRO A 211 -13.83 -14.94 16.01
C PRO A 211 -13.97 -14.17 17.33
N VAL A 212 -12.93 -14.17 18.16
CA VAL A 212 -12.93 -13.45 19.44
C VAL A 212 -12.88 -11.93 19.20
N ALA A 213 -12.04 -11.46 18.29
CA ALA A 213 -11.93 -10.06 17.95
C ALA A 213 -13.23 -9.49 17.32
N ALA A 214 -14.02 -10.32 16.65
CA ALA A 214 -15.30 -9.91 16.08
C ALA A 214 -16.30 -9.46 17.17
N ASP A 215 -16.20 -10.02 18.38
CA ASP A 215 -17.17 -9.83 19.45
C ASP A 215 -16.62 -9.13 20.70
N SER A 216 -15.28 -9.11 20.92
CA SER A 216 -14.69 -8.59 22.14
C SER A 216 -13.27 -8.02 21.95
N CYS A 217 -12.76 -7.32 22.96
CA CYS A 217 -11.38 -6.88 23.02
C CYS A 217 -10.43 -8.07 23.17
N VAL A 218 -9.48 -8.19 22.26
CA VAL A 218 -8.44 -9.22 22.31
C VAL A 218 -7.42 -8.86 23.41
N PRO A 219 -6.99 -9.82 24.26
CA PRO A 219 -5.95 -9.58 25.27
C PRO A 219 -4.67 -9.01 24.64
N ALA A 220 -3.99 -8.10 25.37
CA ALA A 220 -2.77 -7.44 24.88
C ALA A 220 -1.67 -8.42 24.41
N ALA A 221 -1.53 -9.56 25.11
CA ALA A 221 -0.55 -10.59 24.74
C ALA A 221 -0.90 -11.27 23.39
N GLU A 222 -2.17 -11.56 23.15
CA GLU A 222 -2.63 -12.13 21.88
C GLU A 222 -2.46 -11.12 20.73
N ARG A 223 -2.78 -9.86 20.97
CA ARG A 223 -2.58 -8.80 20.01
C ARG A 223 -1.10 -8.62 19.64
N ALA A 224 -0.19 -8.68 20.60
CA ALA A 224 1.25 -8.60 20.35
C ALA A 224 1.73 -9.76 19.48
N ARG A 225 1.27 -10.99 19.76
CA ARG A 225 1.55 -12.17 18.92
C ARG A 225 1.02 -12.02 17.51
N PHE A 226 -0.19 -11.46 17.37
CA PHE A 226 -0.78 -11.23 16.07
C PHE A 226 -0.02 -10.16 15.27
N ALA A 227 0.40 -9.07 15.93
CA ALA A 227 1.22 -8.03 15.29
C ALA A 227 2.58 -8.59 14.81
N GLU A 228 3.20 -9.49 15.59
CA GLU A 228 4.42 -10.18 15.16
C GLU A 228 4.17 -11.07 13.94
N ALA A 229 3.07 -11.81 13.91
CA ALA A 229 2.68 -12.63 12.78
C ALA A 229 2.43 -11.80 11.51
N VAL A 230 1.83 -10.62 11.63
CA VAL A 230 1.69 -9.66 10.51
C VAL A 230 3.06 -9.24 9.97
N GLN A 231 4.04 -8.97 10.84
CA GLN A 231 5.40 -8.63 10.41
C GLN A 231 6.10 -9.79 9.70
N GLN A 232 5.94 -11.02 10.19
CA GLN A 232 6.47 -12.21 9.52
C GLN A 232 5.84 -12.40 8.13
N GLN A 233 4.55 -12.13 8.01
CA GLN A 233 3.85 -12.20 6.71
C GLN A 233 4.41 -11.18 5.71
N TRP A 234 4.83 -10.01 6.14
CA TRP A 234 5.52 -9.05 5.28
C TRP A 234 6.81 -9.59 4.69
N LEU A 235 7.59 -10.37 5.45
CA LEU A 235 8.78 -11.06 4.93
C LEU A 235 8.40 -12.09 3.87
N SER A 236 7.33 -12.85 4.08
CA SER A 236 6.83 -13.81 3.09
C SER A 236 6.40 -13.14 1.79
N VAL A 237 5.74 -11.98 1.87
CA VAL A 237 5.43 -11.16 0.69
C VAL A 237 6.70 -10.73 -0.04
N GLY A 238 7.71 -10.26 0.68
CA GLY A 238 8.99 -9.85 0.09
C GLY A 238 9.73 -11.01 -0.60
N ILE A 239 9.70 -12.20 -0.02
CA ILE A 239 10.32 -13.41 -0.61
C ILE A 239 9.57 -13.85 -1.88
N ALA A 240 8.23 -13.77 -1.88
CA ALA A 240 7.38 -14.14 -3.01
C ALA A 240 7.35 -13.07 -4.12
N GLN A 241 7.96 -11.90 -3.88
CA GLN A 241 7.94 -10.80 -4.84
C GLN A 241 8.64 -11.19 -6.15
N PRO A 242 8.04 -10.90 -7.33
CA PRO A 242 8.56 -11.36 -8.62
C PRO A 242 9.96 -10.85 -8.99
N GLY A 243 10.52 -9.95 -8.21
CA GLY A 243 11.82 -9.36 -8.51
C GLY A 243 11.77 -8.32 -9.62
N TRP A 244 12.89 -8.12 -10.29
CA TRP A 244 13.04 -7.23 -11.45
C TRP A 244 12.82 -7.91 -12.79
N ASP A 245 12.72 -9.23 -12.80
CA ASP A 245 12.40 -9.94 -14.03
C ASP A 245 10.98 -9.60 -14.49
N LEU A 246 10.87 -9.07 -15.69
CA LEU A 246 9.59 -8.72 -16.30
C LEU A 246 8.96 -9.88 -17.06
N GLU A 247 9.70 -10.98 -17.27
CA GLU A 247 9.22 -12.26 -17.82
C GLU A 247 8.82 -13.20 -16.68
N ARG A 248 7.62 -12.96 -16.14
CA ARG A 248 7.13 -13.67 -14.95
C ARG A 248 6.46 -14.98 -15.33
N SER A 249 6.74 -16.05 -14.57
CA SER A 249 5.92 -17.24 -14.65
C SER A 249 4.57 -17.04 -13.94
N ALA A 250 3.52 -17.65 -14.46
CA ALA A 250 2.18 -17.58 -13.86
C ALA A 250 2.15 -18.12 -12.41
N SER A 251 3.06 -19.05 -12.06
CA SER A 251 3.17 -19.60 -10.70
C SER A 251 3.74 -18.58 -9.71
N ILE A 252 4.78 -17.85 -10.09
CA ILE A 252 5.37 -16.78 -9.25
C ILE A 252 4.36 -15.68 -9.02
N ASP A 253 3.64 -15.25 -10.06
CA ASP A 253 2.58 -14.26 -9.93
C ASP A 253 1.45 -14.72 -9.01
N ALA A 254 1.03 -15.97 -9.13
CA ALA A 254 -0.03 -16.52 -8.27
C ALA A 254 0.39 -16.61 -6.80
N GLU A 255 1.64 -17.02 -6.54
CA GLU A 255 2.20 -17.06 -5.19
C GLU A 255 2.27 -15.67 -4.58
N TYR A 256 2.84 -14.71 -5.30
CA TYR A 256 2.92 -13.32 -4.82
C TYR A 256 1.55 -12.73 -4.50
N ARG A 257 0.57 -12.90 -5.40
CA ARG A 257 -0.80 -12.42 -5.19
C ARG A 257 -1.46 -13.08 -3.98
N GLY A 258 -1.21 -14.37 -3.77
CA GLY A 258 -1.71 -15.09 -2.60
C GLY A 258 -1.11 -14.57 -1.30
N GLN A 259 0.21 -14.42 -1.22
CA GLN A 259 0.91 -13.84 -0.07
C GLN A 259 0.47 -12.41 0.21
N TRP A 260 0.29 -11.65 -0.86
CA TRP A 260 -0.19 -10.27 -0.78
C TRP A 260 -1.59 -10.18 -0.17
N LEU A 261 -2.55 -10.97 -0.69
CA LEU A 261 -3.92 -10.99 -0.16
C LEU A 261 -3.95 -11.37 1.33
N ILE A 262 -3.20 -12.40 1.73
CA ILE A 262 -3.08 -12.79 3.13
C ILE A 262 -2.55 -11.63 3.97
N SER A 263 -1.51 -10.94 3.51
CA SER A 263 -0.95 -9.78 4.21
C SER A 263 -1.98 -8.65 4.39
N ARG A 264 -2.79 -8.35 3.37
CA ARG A 264 -3.85 -7.33 3.47
C ARG A 264 -4.97 -7.75 4.41
N ALA A 265 -5.38 -9.01 4.39
CA ALA A 265 -6.36 -9.54 5.33
C ALA A 265 -5.86 -9.43 6.79
N LEU A 266 -4.60 -9.79 7.05
CA LEU A 266 -3.99 -9.67 8.37
C LEU A 266 -3.88 -8.22 8.83
N GLU A 267 -3.59 -7.30 7.93
CA GLU A 267 -3.57 -5.85 8.25
C GLU A 267 -4.97 -5.35 8.63
N ALA A 268 -6.00 -5.75 7.89
CA ALA A 268 -7.38 -5.39 8.21
C ALA A 268 -7.79 -5.94 9.59
N VAL A 269 -7.44 -7.18 9.91
CA VAL A 269 -7.66 -7.78 11.23
C VAL A 269 -6.90 -7.03 12.32
N LEU A 270 -5.64 -6.66 12.09
CA LEU A 270 -4.85 -5.89 13.06
C LEU A 270 -5.47 -4.51 13.31
N GLY A 271 -6.00 -3.86 12.27
CA GLY A 271 -6.76 -2.61 12.41
C GLY A 271 -8.05 -2.81 13.20
N TRP A 272 -8.72 -3.93 13.03
CA TRP A 272 -9.93 -4.28 13.79
C TRP A 272 -9.63 -4.56 15.27
N ILE A 273 -8.51 -5.23 15.59
CA ILE A 273 -8.03 -5.52 16.94
C ILE A 273 -7.44 -4.25 17.59
N ALA A 274 -8.03 -3.09 17.38
CA ALA A 274 -7.52 -1.81 17.84
C ALA A 274 -7.20 -1.82 19.36
N ASP A 275 -6.16 -1.04 19.73
CA ASP A 275 -5.70 -0.88 21.08
C ASP A 275 -6.83 -0.40 22.02
N THR A 276 -6.86 -0.93 23.23
CA THR A 276 -7.50 -0.20 24.32
C THR A 276 -6.55 0.94 24.71
N GLY A 277 -7.03 2.18 24.63
CA GLY A 277 -6.28 3.32 25.09
C GLY A 277 -5.87 3.18 26.58
N ALA A 278 -4.96 4.02 27.03
CA ALA A 278 -4.50 4.03 28.42
C ALA A 278 -5.65 4.21 29.44
N ASP A 279 -6.79 4.70 28.99
CA ASP A 279 -8.04 4.87 29.77
C ASP A 279 -8.97 3.63 29.75
N GLY A 280 -8.52 2.52 29.15
CA GLY A 280 -9.28 1.27 29.04
C GLY A 280 -10.42 1.33 28.01
N LYS A 281 -10.57 2.44 27.28
CA LYS A 281 -11.55 2.54 26.20
C LYS A 281 -10.97 2.01 24.89
N PRO A 282 -11.81 1.41 24.04
CA PRO A 282 -11.35 1.03 22.70
C PRO A 282 -10.81 2.28 21.98
N ALA A 283 -9.61 2.17 21.41
CA ALA A 283 -9.11 3.19 20.51
C ALA A 283 -10.09 3.39 19.34
N GLU A 284 -10.00 4.54 18.71
CA GLU A 284 -10.80 4.81 17.51
C GLU A 284 -10.50 3.76 16.42
N LEU A 285 -11.57 3.15 15.88
CA LEU A 285 -11.42 2.16 14.83
C LEU A 285 -10.78 2.80 13.59
N PRO A 286 -9.66 2.29 13.08
CA PRO A 286 -8.99 2.84 11.91
C PRO A 286 -9.67 2.37 10.61
N LEU A 287 -10.95 2.73 10.41
CA LEU A 287 -11.72 2.31 9.24
C LEU A 287 -11.00 2.65 7.92
N ALA A 288 -10.38 3.83 7.83
CA ALA A 288 -9.65 4.23 6.63
C ALA A 288 -8.48 3.30 6.30
N ASP A 289 -7.77 2.78 7.31
CA ASP A 289 -6.69 1.80 7.10
C ASP A 289 -7.23 0.43 6.66
N ILE A 290 -8.34 -0.02 7.24
CA ILE A 290 -9.01 -1.28 6.87
C ILE A 290 -9.49 -1.18 5.41
N VAL A 291 -10.12 -0.08 5.02
CA VAL A 291 -10.58 0.18 3.65
C VAL A 291 -9.40 0.23 2.69
N TYR A 292 -8.29 0.87 3.08
CA TYR A 292 -7.09 0.94 2.25
C TYR A 292 -6.46 -0.44 2.03
N ALA A 293 -6.34 -1.25 3.08
CA ALA A 293 -5.88 -2.63 2.95
C ALA A 293 -6.77 -3.43 2.00
N ALA A 294 -8.09 -3.25 2.10
CA ALA A 294 -9.06 -3.90 1.22
C ALA A 294 -8.95 -3.44 -0.24
N ALA A 295 -8.80 -2.14 -0.48
CA ALA A 295 -8.65 -1.59 -1.83
C ALA A 295 -7.39 -2.12 -2.54
N HIS A 296 -6.37 -2.45 -1.78
CA HIS A 296 -5.12 -3.03 -2.28
C HIS A 296 -5.03 -4.56 -2.19
N ALA A 297 -6.07 -5.25 -1.72
CA ALA A 297 -6.02 -6.70 -1.54
C ALA A 297 -5.85 -7.46 -2.85
N HIS A 298 -6.43 -6.94 -3.93
CA HIS A 298 -6.43 -7.58 -5.24
C HIS A 298 -5.45 -6.88 -6.20
N LEU A 299 -4.43 -7.61 -6.62
CA LEU A 299 -3.41 -7.12 -7.57
C LEU A 299 -3.78 -7.38 -9.04
N ASP A 300 -4.92 -7.99 -9.30
CA ASP A 300 -5.41 -8.33 -10.64
C ASP A 300 -6.23 -7.22 -11.32
N GLY A 301 -6.30 -6.05 -10.69
CA GLY A 301 -7.07 -4.91 -11.21
C GLY A 301 -8.56 -4.97 -10.86
N ARG A 302 -8.99 -5.91 -10.00
CA ARG A 302 -10.37 -5.89 -9.46
C ARG A 302 -10.63 -4.52 -8.84
N GLY A 303 -11.61 -3.81 -9.35
CA GLY A 303 -11.98 -2.50 -8.86
C GLY A 303 -12.40 -2.49 -7.39
N THR A 304 -12.66 -1.30 -6.86
CA THR A 304 -13.07 -1.10 -5.46
C THR A 304 -14.59 -1.18 -5.25
N ASP A 305 -15.37 -1.47 -6.27
CA ASP A 305 -16.85 -1.49 -6.24
C ASP A 305 -17.39 -2.44 -5.17
N TRP A 306 -16.74 -3.58 -4.95
CA TRP A 306 -17.11 -4.52 -3.91
C TRP A 306 -17.08 -3.93 -2.49
N ILE A 307 -16.17 -2.95 -2.22
CA ILE A 307 -16.10 -2.23 -0.95
C ILE A 307 -17.31 -1.29 -0.83
N THR A 308 -17.66 -0.59 -1.89
CA THR A 308 -18.85 0.27 -1.96
C THR A 308 -20.12 -0.56 -1.75
N ASP A 309 -20.20 -1.77 -2.29
CA ASP A 309 -21.30 -2.69 -2.05
C ASP A 309 -21.41 -3.09 -0.57
N LEU A 310 -20.29 -3.34 0.12
CA LEU A 310 -20.28 -3.63 1.55
C LEU A 310 -20.69 -2.41 2.39
N PHE A 311 -20.33 -1.19 1.99
CA PHE A 311 -20.86 0.02 2.63
C PHE A 311 -22.38 0.10 2.50
N THR A 312 -22.91 -0.13 1.30
CA THR A 312 -24.35 -0.17 1.05
C THR A 312 -25.04 -1.28 1.87
N GLN A 313 -24.43 -2.46 1.97
CA GLN A 313 -24.94 -3.55 2.80
C GLN A 313 -24.97 -3.18 4.28
N SER A 314 -23.96 -2.44 4.78
CA SER A 314 -23.94 -1.96 6.16
C SER A 314 -25.11 -1.04 6.49
N GLU A 315 -25.63 -0.32 5.51
CA GLU A 315 -26.78 0.58 5.63
C GLU A 315 -28.11 -0.17 5.65
N ARG A 316 -28.28 -1.15 4.76
CA ARG A 316 -29.55 -1.89 4.59
C ARG A 316 -29.91 -2.78 5.77
N SER A 317 -28.95 -3.25 6.49
CA SER A 317 -29.16 -4.17 7.61
C SER A 317 -29.33 -3.43 8.95
N ARG A 318 -29.85 -2.18 8.96
CA ARG A 318 -30.31 -1.54 10.19
C ARG A 318 -31.52 -2.29 10.75
N PRO A 319 -31.51 -2.65 12.05
CA PRO A 319 -32.67 -3.26 12.69
C PRO A 319 -33.86 -2.31 12.71
#